data_56de3070438d06c65e7b6f02e0ae62c7
#
_entry.id   56de3070438d06c65e7b6f02e0ae62c7
#
_cell.length_a   1.000
_cell.length_b   1.000
_cell.length_c   1.000
_cell.angle_alpha   90.00
_cell.angle_beta   90.00
_cell.angle_gamma   90.00
#
_symmetry.space_group_name_H-M   'P 1'
#
loop_
_entity.id
_entity.type
_entity.pdbx_description
1 polymer ?
#
loop_
_entity_poly.entity_id
_entity_poly.type
_entity_poly.pdbx_seq_one_letter_code
_entity_poly.pdbx_strand_id
1 'polypeptide(L)'
;MRLEWLEDILAVIETGSFVDAAKRRFLSQPAFSRRIRMIEEHIGAELFDRTKKPVQLKSSVASRQPELRELIAKLREFRSDLKQQDQKGQSQIIIASQHAITTSAAPALIKNLATINGLTTLLRSENRDECYSLLMTKQVDLILVHHSEKDEISSQPGFFNQHVLARERFIPVCLASEESLIKKRFDQGLIPVIGYPSDSFLGQVLERQVFFQLREAVTIQRMAETSLTLAILPMTLAGVGVGWLPDSLVASDIEAGRLKELSDALPYCELKVMAISLRDTNSKISAAVWETVETYLSD
;
A
#
# COMPACT_ATOMS: atom_id res chain seq x y z
N MET A 1 -5.12 -23.37 -21.62
CA MET A 1 -4.37 -22.25 -21.01
C MET A 1 -4.31 -22.47 -19.50
N ARG A 2 -3.11 -22.32 -18.85
CA ARG A 2 -2.96 -22.46 -17.39
C ARG A 2 -2.94 -21.09 -16.74
N LEU A 3 -3.45 -20.95 -15.52
CA LEU A 3 -3.41 -19.68 -14.78
C LEU A 3 -1.97 -19.13 -14.65
N GLU A 4 -1.02 -20.00 -14.35
CA GLU A 4 0.41 -19.67 -14.25
C GLU A 4 0.97 -19.02 -15.52
N TRP A 5 0.50 -19.43 -16.69
CA TRP A 5 0.90 -18.85 -17.97
C TRP A 5 0.39 -17.44 -18.18
N LEU A 6 -0.86 -17.19 -17.77
CA LEU A 6 -1.45 -15.85 -17.80
C LEU A 6 -0.72 -14.91 -16.83
N GLU A 7 -0.36 -15.41 -15.65
CA GLU A 7 0.44 -14.68 -14.66
C GLU A 7 1.86 -14.37 -15.15
N ASP A 8 2.48 -15.29 -15.88
CA ASP A 8 3.79 -15.07 -16.48
C ASP A 8 3.75 -13.99 -17.57
N ILE A 9 2.72 -14.00 -18.42
CA ILE A 9 2.49 -12.96 -19.42
C ILE A 9 2.30 -11.61 -18.71
N LEU A 10 1.47 -11.55 -17.67
CA LEU A 10 1.21 -10.32 -16.90
C LEU A 10 2.50 -9.79 -16.24
N ALA A 11 3.34 -10.66 -15.69
CA ALA A 11 4.62 -10.28 -15.09
C ALA A 11 5.55 -9.57 -16.08
N VAL A 12 5.61 -10.03 -17.35
CA VAL A 12 6.40 -9.33 -18.40
C VAL A 12 5.79 -7.98 -18.74
N ILE A 13 4.45 -7.90 -18.83
CA ILE A 13 3.74 -6.64 -19.12
C ILE A 13 4.05 -5.58 -18.06
N GLU A 14 4.00 -5.97 -16.79
CA GLU A 14 4.16 -5.04 -15.65
C GLU A 14 5.60 -4.62 -15.41
N THR A 15 6.56 -5.52 -15.67
CA THR A 15 7.97 -5.20 -15.45
C THR A 15 8.68 -4.64 -16.69
N GLY A 16 8.13 -4.86 -17.89
CA GLY A 16 8.78 -4.52 -19.14
C GLY A 16 10.11 -5.25 -19.38
N SER A 17 10.40 -6.32 -18.60
CA SER A 17 11.70 -7.00 -18.57
C SER A 17 11.54 -8.49 -18.28
N PHE A 18 12.11 -9.35 -19.15
CA PHE A 18 12.13 -10.78 -18.90
C PHE A 18 12.96 -11.17 -17.67
N VAL A 19 13.97 -10.37 -17.33
CA VAL A 19 14.82 -10.61 -16.15
C VAL A 19 14.04 -10.34 -14.88
N ASP A 20 13.35 -9.22 -14.80
CA ASP A 20 12.61 -8.83 -13.59
C ASP A 20 11.32 -9.63 -13.45
N ALA A 21 10.65 -9.95 -14.56
CA ALA A 21 9.53 -10.90 -14.56
C ALA A 21 9.97 -12.29 -14.04
N ALA A 22 11.13 -12.80 -14.46
CA ALA A 22 11.66 -14.07 -13.97
C ALA A 22 11.89 -14.04 -12.46
N LYS A 23 12.52 -12.96 -11.94
CA LYS A 23 12.71 -12.77 -10.49
C LYS A 23 11.37 -12.76 -9.74
N ARG A 24 10.39 -11.99 -10.23
CA ARG A 24 9.04 -11.91 -9.65
C ARG A 24 8.32 -13.25 -9.62
N ARG A 25 8.61 -14.12 -10.60
CA ARG A 25 8.03 -15.47 -10.71
C ARG A 25 8.90 -16.56 -10.07
N PHE A 26 9.97 -16.19 -9.37
CA PHE A 26 10.90 -17.11 -8.70
C PHE A 26 11.54 -18.13 -9.65
N LEU A 27 11.91 -17.67 -10.84
CA LEU A 27 12.53 -18.50 -11.88
C LEU A 27 13.86 -17.90 -12.34
N SER A 28 14.74 -18.76 -12.89
CA SER A 28 15.89 -18.26 -13.64
C SER A 28 15.44 -17.65 -14.98
N GLN A 29 16.11 -16.59 -15.43
CA GLN A 29 15.75 -15.91 -16.68
C GLN A 29 15.73 -16.86 -17.90
N PRO A 30 16.68 -17.83 -18.08
CA PRO A 30 16.60 -18.79 -19.18
C PRO A 30 15.37 -19.71 -19.10
N ALA A 31 15.00 -20.16 -17.89
CA ALA A 31 13.82 -20.98 -17.68
C ALA A 31 12.55 -20.23 -17.99
N PHE A 32 12.45 -18.99 -17.51
CA PHE A 32 11.30 -18.11 -17.75
C PHE A 32 11.14 -17.79 -19.24
N SER A 33 12.22 -17.43 -19.95
CA SER A 33 12.18 -17.15 -21.39
C SER A 33 11.75 -18.35 -22.22
N ARG A 34 12.21 -19.58 -21.85
CA ARG A 34 11.74 -20.80 -22.49
C ARG A 34 10.25 -21.03 -22.24
N ARG A 35 9.79 -20.78 -21.03
CA ARG A 35 8.36 -20.92 -20.68
C ARG A 35 7.47 -19.93 -21.45
N ILE A 36 7.89 -18.69 -21.61
CA ILE A 36 7.16 -17.73 -22.45
C ILE A 36 7.12 -18.20 -23.93
N ARG A 37 8.22 -18.68 -24.50
CA ARG A 37 8.20 -19.22 -25.87
C ARG A 37 7.23 -20.39 -26.01
N MET A 38 7.24 -21.33 -25.08
CA MET A 38 6.29 -22.44 -25.05
C MET A 38 4.83 -21.95 -24.97
N ILE A 39 4.57 -20.86 -24.24
CA ILE A 39 3.24 -20.26 -24.17
C ILE A 39 2.87 -19.67 -25.54
N GLU A 40 3.78 -18.92 -26.17
CA GLU A 40 3.59 -18.34 -27.51
C GLU A 40 3.34 -19.43 -28.57
N GLU A 41 4.10 -20.52 -28.53
CA GLU A 41 3.92 -21.69 -29.40
C GLU A 41 2.54 -22.35 -29.16
N HIS A 42 2.13 -22.52 -27.92
CA HIS A 42 0.84 -23.11 -27.58
C HIS A 42 -0.35 -22.24 -28.03
N ILE A 43 -0.19 -20.92 -27.99
CA ILE A 43 -1.21 -19.95 -28.43
C ILE A 43 -1.20 -19.82 -29.97
N GLY A 44 -0.07 -20.13 -30.60
CA GLY A 44 0.14 -19.96 -32.05
C GLY A 44 0.39 -18.50 -32.44
N ALA A 45 0.78 -17.65 -31.48
CA ALA A 45 1.03 -16.23 -31.72
C ALA A 45 2.18 -15.72 -30.83
N GLU A 46 3.02 -14.87 -31.39
CA GLU A 46 4.00 -14.13 -30.61
C GLU A 46 3.32 -12.98 -29.85
N LEU A 47 3.55 -12.92 -28.53
CA LEU A 47 2.91 -11.95 -27.64
C LEU A 47 3.75 -10.69 -27.47
N PHE A 48 5.08 -10.80 -27.46
CA PHE A 48 5.99 -9.73 -27.08
C PHE A 48 6.89 -9.26 -28.22
N ASP A 49 7.05 -7.94 -28.31
CA ASP A 49 8.09 -7.32 -29.12
C ASP A 49 9.38 -7.24 -28.30
N ARG A 50 10.32 -8.15 -28.59
CA ARG A 50 11.60 -8.30 -27.88
C ARG A 50 12.65 -7.31 -28.35
N THR A 51 12.39 -6.57 -29.43
CA THR A 51 13.31 -5.55 -29.96
C THR A 51 13.22 -4.23 -29.20
N LYS A 52 12.10 -4.00 -28.49
CA LYS A 52 11.85 -2.80 -27.72
C LYS A 52 12.39 -2.92 -26.28
N LYS A 53 12.80 -1.80 -25.73
CA LYS A 53 13.20 -1.65 -24.32
C LYS A 53 12.49 -0.42 -23.74
N PRO A 54 11.57 -0.57 -22.77
CA PRO A 54 11.12 -1.83 -22.14
C PRO A 54 10.41 -2.75 -23.13
N VAL A 55 10.40 -4.06 -22.86
CA VAL A 55 9.67 -5.06 -23.63
C VAL A 55 8.17 -4.73 -23.61
N GLN A 56 7.53 -4.77 -24.76
CA GLN A 56 6.12 -4.42 -24.91
C GLN A 56 5.33 -5.55 -25.53
N LEU A 57 4.03 -5.57 -25.27
CA LEU A 57 3.13 -6.42 -26.05
C LEU A 57 3.13 -5.99 -27.52
N LYS A 58 3.04 -6.97 -28.42
CA LYS A 58 2.76 -6.66 -29.82
C LYS A 58 1.42 -5.92 -29.95
N SER A 59 1.31 -4.98 -30.90
CA SER A 59 0.12 -4.17 -31.10
C SER A 59 -1.16 -5.00 -31.31
N SER A 60 -1.04 -6.16 -31.93
CA SER A 60 -2.14 -7.12 -32.12
C SER A 60 -2.70 -7.70 -30.81
N VAL A 61 -1.93 -7.65 -29.71
CA VAL A 61 -2.29 -8.23 -28.40
C VAL A 61 -2.52 -7.16 -27.37
N ALA A 62 -1.96 -5.98 -27.55
CA ALA A 62 -1.99 -4.88 -26.55
C ALA A 62 -3.42 -4.46 -26.17
N SER A 63 -4.36 -4.45 -27.12
CA SER A 63 -5.78 -4.16 -26.87
C SER A 63 -6.48 -5.18 -25.96
N ARG A 64 -5.91 -6.39 -25.82
CA ARG A 64 -6.46 -7.47 -24.99
C ARG A 64 -5.89 -7.52 -23.57
N GLN A 65 -5.01 -6.59 -23.21
CA GLN A 65 -4.43 -6.54 -21.87
C GLN A 65 -5.48 -6.41 -20.73
N PRO A 66 -6.54 -5.58 -20.85
CA PRO A 66 -7.59 -5.52 -19.84
C PRO A 66 -8.31 -6.87 -19.68
N GLU A 67 -8.65 -7.54 -20.78
CA GLU A 67 -9.30 -8.86 -20.78
C GLU A 67 -8.42 -9.93 -20.09
N LEU A 68 -7.09 -9.88 -20.32
CA LEU A 68 -6.14 -10.78 -19.66
C LEU A 68 -6.19 -10.60 -18.14
N ARG A 69 -6.20 -9.37 -17.65
CA ARG A 69 -6.29 -9.07 -16.21
C ARG A 69 -7.60 -9.59 -15.62
N GLU A 70 -8.70 -9.37 -16.31
CA GLU A 70 -10.03 -9.85 -15.89
C GLU A 70 -10.09 -11.39 -15.83
N LEU A 71 -9.55 -12.09 -16.83
CA LEU A 71 -9.49 -13.55 -16.83
C LEU A 71 -8.65 -14.12 -15.68
N ILE A 72 -7.50 -13.50 -15.38
CA ILE A 72 -6.67 -13.89 -14.23
C ILE A 72 -7.45 -13.71 -12.93
N ALA A 73 -8.14 -12.57 -12.76
CA ALA A 73 -8.94 -12.29 -11.58
C ALA A 73 -10.06 -13.33 -11.42
N LYS A 74 -10.83 -13.60 -12.47
CA LYS A 74 -11.92 -14.61 -12.46
C LYS A 74 -11.43 -16.03 -12.17
N LEU A 75 -10.29 -16.43 -12.73
CA LEU A 75 -9.71 -17.76 -12.45
C LEU A 75 -9.20 -17.88 -11.02
N ARG A 76 -8.62 -16.82 -10.46
CA ARG A 76 -8.20 -16.79 -9.06
C ARG A 76 -9.41 -16.88 -8.12
N GLU A 77 -10.46 -16.11 -8.41
CA GLU A 77 -11.73 -16.13 -7.68
C GLU A 77 -12.32 -17.55 -7.70
N PHE A 78 -12.51 -18.14 -8.87
CA PHE A 78 -13.04 -19.48 -9.02
C PHE A 78 -12.21 -20.54 -8.25
N ARG A 79 -10.87 -20.46 -8.33
CA ARG A 79 -9.99 -21.34 -7.56
C ARG A 79 -10.13 -21.14 -6.05
N SER A 80 -10.33 -19.90 -5.61
CA SER A 80 -10.59 -19.58 -4.20
C SER A 80 -11.92 -20.17 -3.74
N ASP A 81 -12.95 -20.02 -4.55
CA ASP A 81 -14.30 -20.53 -4.24
C ASP A 81 -14.34 -22.05 -4.15
N LEU A 82 -13.64 -22.76 -5.05
CA LEU A 82 -13.48 -24.22 -4.98
C LEU A 82 -12.77 -24.66 -3.69
N LYS A 83 -11.75 -23.90 -3.26
CA LYS A 83 -11.06 -24.20 -2.00
C LYS A 83 -11.92 -23.93 -0.77
N GLN A 84 -12.80 -22.93 -0.83
CA GLN A 84 -13.72 -22.59 0.27
C GLN A 84 -14.89 -23.58 0.39
N GLN A 85 -15.34 -24.19 -0.72
CA GLN A 85 -16.37 -25.23 -0.69
C GLN A 85 -15.92 -26.50 0.05
N ASP A 86 -14.62 -26.81 0.04
CA ASP A 86 -14.05 -27.93 0.81
C ASP A 86 -13.96 -27.64 2.32
N GLN A 87 -13.98 -26.35 2.71
CA GLN A 87 -13.98 -25.91 4.11
C GLN A 87 -15.39 -25.45 4.50
N LYS A 88 -16.32 -26.40 4.64
CA LYS A 88 -17.68 -26.12 5.10
C LYS A 88 -17.67 -25.30 6.40
N GLY A 89 -18.00 -24.00 6.29
CA GLY A 89 -18.32 -23.13 7.42
C GLY A 89 -17.34 -22.01 7.76
N GLN A 90 -16.23 -21.81 7.03
CA GLN A 90 -15.32 -20.67 7.26
C GLN A 90 -15.29 -19.73 6.06
N SER A 91 -15.78 -18.51 6.24
CA SER A 91 -15.59 -17.42 5.28
C SER A 91 -14.26 -16.74 5.55
N GLN A 92 -13.48 -16.41 4.49
CA GLN A 92 -12.23 -15.67 4.63
C GLN A 92 -12.36 -14.32 3.96
N ILE A 93 -12.01 -13.25 4.68
CA ILE A 93 -11.80 -11.92 4.14
C ILE A 93 -10.30 -11.63 3.99
N ILE A 94 -9.91 -11.07 2.85
CA ILE A 94 -8.53 -10.67 2.59
C ILE A 94 -8.46 -9.15 2.63
N ILE A 95 -7.66 -8.62 3.56
CA ILE A 95 -7.45 -7.19 3.75
C ILE A 95 -6.04 -6.82 3.34
N ALA A 96 -5.86 -5.83 2.46
CA ALA A 96 -4.56 -5.19 2.28
C ALA A 96 -4.52 -3.87 3.05
N SER A 97 -3.44 -3.62 3.74
CA SER A 97 -3.29 -2.46 4.60
C SER A 97 -1.95 -1.77 4.36
N GLN A 98 -1.96 -0.45 4.36
CA GLN A 98 -0.71 0.32 4.39
C GLN A 98 0.11 -0.03 5.63
N HIS A 99 1.44 -0.07 5.49
CA HIS A 99 2.36 -0.56 6.52
C HIS A 99 2.10 0.04 7.92
N ALA A 100 1.92 1.36 8.03
CA ALA A 100 1.64 2.00 9.30
C ALA A 100 0.30 1.53 9.91
N ILE A 101 -0.75 1.48 9.08
CA ILE A 101 -2.10 1.08 9.50
C ILE A 101 -2.15 -0.39 9.93
N THR A 102 -1.28 -1.24 9.36
CA THR A 102 -1.18 -2.66 9.73
C THR A 102 -0.88 -2.85 11.23
N THR A 103 -0.16 -1.92 11.84
CA THR A 103 0.23 -1.99 13.26
C THR A 103 -0.57 -1.06 14.16
N SER A 104 -1.30 -0.09 13.61
CA SER A 104 -2.14 0.85 14.36
C SER A 104 -3.63 0.44 14.35
N ALA A 105 -4.39 0.81 13.34
CA ALA A 105 -5.84 0.60 13.28
C ALA A 105 -6.27 -0.82 12.90
N ALA A 106 -5.50 -1.55 12.06
CA ALA A 106 -5.91 -2.87 11.59
C ALA A 106 -6.11 -3.91 12.70
N PRO A 107 -5.28 -3.99 13.78
CA PRO A 107 -5.48 -4.96 14.84
C PRO A 107 -6.84 -4.82 15.55
N ALA A 108 -7.28 -3.60 15.83
CA ALA A 108 -8.57 -3.36 16.48
C ALA A 108 -9.74 -3.69 15.56
N LEU A 109 -9.65 -3.33 14.27
CA LEU A 109 -10.67 -3.73 13.29
C LEU A 109 -10.75 -5.25 13.16
N ILE A 110 -9.61 -5.95 13.07
CA ILE A 110 -9.58 -7.42 12.96
C ILE A 110 -10.17 -8.07 14.21
N LYS A 111 -9.91 -7.52 15.40
CA LYS A 111 -10.52 -7.98 16.65
C LYS A 111 -12.06 -7.90 16.57
N ASN A 112 -12.61 -6.81 16.03
CA ASN A 112 -14.05 -6.66 15.85
C ASN A 112 -14.58 -7.63 14.79
N LEU A 113 -13.90 -7.79 13.64
CA LEU A 113 -14.27 -8.75 12.61
C LEU A 113 -14.24 -10.20 13.11
N ALA A 114 -13.36 -10.56 14.04
CA ALA A 114 -13.27 -11.88 14.64
C ALA A 114 -14.49 -12.25 15.49
N THR A 115 -15.38 -11.31 15.82
CA THR A 115 -16.67 -11.60 16.48
C THR A 115 -17.70 -12.21 15.53
N ILE A 116 -17.50 -12.07 14.21
CA ILE A 116 -18.36 -12.66 13.19
C ILE A 116 -18.07 -14.16 13.11
N ASN A 117 -19.08 -14.97 13.41
CA ASN A 117 -18.93 -16.42 13.47
C ASN A 117 -18.48 -17.01 12.12
N GLY A 118 -17.42 -17.82 12.16
CA GLY A 118 -16.88 -18.49 10.98
C GLY A 118 -16.08 -17.58 10.03
N LEU A 119 -15.82 -16.31 10.40
CA LEU A 119 -14.99 -15.41 9.61
C LEU A 119 -13.52 -15.51 10.03
N THR A 120 -12.64 -15.65 9.06
CA THR A 120 -11.18 -15.53 9.23
C THR A 120 -10.66 -14.36 8.42
N THR A 121 -9.63 -13.66 8.92
CA THR A 121 -9.02 -12.51 8.24
C THR A 121 -7.60 -12.85 7.82
N LEU A 122 -7.29 -12.65 6.53
CA LEU A 122 -5.92 -12.63 6.01
C LEU A 122 -5.49 -11.18 5.81
N LEU A 123 -4.50 -10.72 6.57
CA LEU A 123 -3.95 -9.36 6.45
C LEU A 123 -2.67 -9.37 5.60
N ARG A 124 -2.61 -8.48 4.60
CA ARG A 124 -1.42 -8.19 3.79
C ARG A 124 -0.97 -6.77 4.06
N SER A 125 0.34 -6.57 4.19
CA SER A 125 0.93 -5.24 4.41
C SER A 125 1.64 -4.79 3.14
N GLU A 126 1.17 -3.68 2.56
CA GLU A 126 1.61 -3.20 1.26
C GLU A 126 1.73 -1.68 1.25
N ASN A 127 2.31 -1.11 0.19
CA ASN A 127 2.18 0.33 -0.08
C ASN A 127 0.77 0.67 -0.57
N ARG A 128 0.40 1.96 -0.49
CA ARG A 128 -0.94 2.43 -0.86
C ARG A 128 -1.35 2.04 -2.28
N ASP A 129 -0.49 2.30 -3.27
CA ASP A 129 -0.80 2.04 -4.68
C ASP A 129 -0.94 0.54 -4.96
N GLU A 130 -0.16 -0.30 -4.27
CA GLU A 130 -0.29 -1.74 -4.33
C GLU A 130 -1.61 -2.21 -3.70
N CYS A 131 -2.05 -1.61 -2.57
CA CYS A 131 -3.37 -1.88 -1.98
C CYS A 131 -4.49 -1.63 -3.01
N TYR A 132 -4.47 -0.48 -3.71
CA TYR A 132 -5.45 -0.21 -4.77
C TYR A 132 -5.35 -1.18 -5.94
N SER A 133 -4.14 -1.52 -6.37
CA SER A 133 -3.92 -2.50 -7.45
C SER A 133 -4.50 -3.87 -7.08
N LEU A 134 -4.28 -4.33 -5.85
CA LEU A 134 -4.83 -5.58 -5.34
C LEU A 134 -6.37 -5.54 -5.25
N LEU A 135 -6.95 -4.41 -4.83
CA LEU A 135 -8.40 -4.23 -4.77
C LEU A 135 -9.02 -4.25 -6.18
N MET A 136 -8.47 -3.47 -7.11
CA MET A 136 -8.97 -3.40 -8.50
C MET A 136 -8.85 -4.72 -9.23
N THR A 137 -7.86 -5.54 -8.90
CA THR A 137 -7.68 -6.88 -9.45
C THR A 137 -8.40 -7.97 -8.66
N LYS A 138 -9.25 -7.59 -7.68
CA LYS A 138 -10.03 -8.48 -6.81
C LYS A 138 -9.18 -9.55 -6.09
N GLN A 139 -7.93 -9.20 -5.77
CA GLN A 139 -7.03 -10.06 -4.99
C GLN A 139 -7.19 -9.86 -3.48
N VAL A 140 -7.84 -8.77 -3.10
CA VAL A 140 -8.26 -8.45 -1.73
C VAL A 140 -9.69 -7.93 -1.74
N ASP A 141 -10.37 -8.09 -0.63
CA ASP A 141 -11.78 -7.72 -0.47
C ASP A 141 -11.91 -6.29 0.08
N LEU A 142 -10.97 -5.89 0.93
CA LEU A 142 -10.94 -4.61 1.63
C LEU A 142 -9.53 -4.05 1.63
N ILE A 143 -9.39 -2.73 1.54
CA ILE A 143 -8.11 -2.06 1.78
C ILE A 143 -8.22 -1.04 2.90
N LEU A 144 -7.13 -0.88 3.66
CA LEU A 144 -6.96 0.13 4.69
C LEU A 144 -5.82 1.06 4.28
N VAL A 145 -6.14 2.32 3.97
CA VAL A 145 -5.17 3.26 3.41
C VAL A 145 -5.35 4.66 3.98
N HIS A 146 -4.26 5.42 4.02
CA HIS A 146 -4.34 6.84 4.33
C HIS A 146 -4.86 7.65 3.15
N HIS A 147 -5.65 8.65 3.48
CA HIS A 147 -6.08 9.72 2.58
C HIS A 147 -5.76 11.08 3.21
N SER A 148 -5.37 12.03 2.37
CA SER A 148 -5.31 13.44 2.74
C SER A 148 -6.53 14.18 2.16
N GLU A 149 -6.84 15.36 2.69
CA GLU A 149 -7.96 16.17 2.18
C GLU A 149 -7.81 16.60 0.71
N LYS A 150 -6.56 16.63 0.22
CA LYS A 150 -6.24 17.01 -1.17
C LYS A 150 -6.15 15.82 -2.12
N ASP A 151 -6.64 14.66 -1.72
CA ASP A 151 -6.55 13.43 -2.49
C ASP A 151 -7.70 13.33 -3.51
N GLU A 152 -7.37 13.37 -4.79
CA GLU A 152 -8.36 13.35 -5.89
C GLU A 152 -9.01 11.97 -6.11
N ILE A 153 -8.42 10.88 -5.60
CA ILE A 153 -8.93 9.50 -5.80
C ILE A 153 -10.27 9.29 -5.10
N SER A 154 -10.58 10.07 -4.06
CA SER A 154 -11.86 10.00 -3.36
C SER A 154 -13.07 10.51 -4.17
N SER A 155 -12.84 11.06 -5.35
CA SER A 155 -13.86 11.78 -6.14
C SER A 155 -14.57 10.95 -7.21
N GLN A 156 -14.39 9.62 -7.29
CA GLN A 156 -15.20 8.76 -8.18
C GLN A 156 -16.38 8.14 -7.42
N PRO A 157 -17.53 8.85 -7.35
CA PRO A 157 -18.73 8.32 -6.69
C PRO A 157 -19.25 7.12 -7.50
N GLY A 158 -19.41 5.98 -6.85
CA GLY A 158 -20.12 4.83 -7.41
C GLY A 158 -19.31 3.55 -7.57
N PHE A 159 -17.98 3.60 -7.62
CA PHE A 159 -17.15 2.39 -7.76
C PHE A 159 -16.78 1.74 -6.44
N PHE A 160 -16.68 2.53 -5.37
CA PHE A 160 -16.20 2.09 -4.06
C PHE A 160 -17.25 2.30 -2.98
N ASN A 161 -17.30 1.37 -2.04
CA ASN A 161 -17.79 1.64 -0.69
C ASN A 161 -16.61 2.15 0.12
N GLN A 162 -16.81 3.22 0.89
CA GLN A 162 -15.75 3.89 1.64
C GLN A 162 -16.25 4.28 3.01
N HIS A 163 -15.41 4.07 4.03
CA HIS A 163 -15.68 4.51 5.40
C HIS A 163 -14.41 5.08 6.04
N VAL A 164 -14.57 6.14 6.82
CA VAL A 164 -13.46 6.73 7.60
C VAL A 164 -13.39 5.99 8.94
N LEU A 165 -12.36 5.18 9.13
CA LEU A 165 -12.12 4.44 10.38
C LEU A 165 -11.58 5.35 11.49
N ALA A 166 -10.64 6.23 11.13
CA ALA A 166 -9.97 7.12 12.07
C ALA A 166 -9.48 8.40 11.39
N ARG A 167 -9.19 9.41 12.19
CA ARG A 167 -8.41 10.58 11.80
C ARG A 167 -7.15 10.60 12.63
N GLU A 168 -6.01 10.88 12.02
CA GLU A 168 -4.73 10.95 12.70
C GLU A 168 -3.89 12.08 12.13
N ARG A 169 -2.92 12.55 12.92
CA ARG A 169 -1.99 13.60 12.51
C ARG A 169 -0.69 12.96 12.02
N PHE A 170 -0.16 13.47 10.94
CA PHE A 170 1.16 13.14 10.42
C PHE A 170 2.15 14.16 10.95
N ILE A 171 2.78 13.82 12.09
CA ILE A 171 3.51 14.75 12.96
C ILE A 171 5.03 14.59 12.88
N PRO A 172 5.81 15.69 13.00
CA PRO A 172 7.25 15.66 13.11
C PRO A 172 7.67 15.20 14.50
N VAL A 173 8.55 14.22 14.58
CA VAL A 173 9.11 13.71 15.84
C VAL A 173 10.63 13.56 15.73
N CYS A 174 11.32 13.70 16.85
CA CYS A 174 12.75 13.42 16.97
C CYS A 174 13.06 12.63 18.24
N LEU A 175 14.27 12.12 18.37
CA LEU A 175 14.75 11.56 19.63
C LEU A 175 14.70 12.64 20.71
N ALA A 176 14.07 12.35 21.85
CA ALA A 176 13.82 13.37 22.91
C ALA A 176 15.10 14.05 23.42
N SER A 177 16.20 13.30 23.53
CA SER A 177 17.50 13.86 23.96
C SER A 177 18.12 14.82 22.93
N GLU A 178 17.67 14.80 21.68
CA GLU A 178 18.20 15.65 20.60
C GLU A 178 17.31 16.87 20.28
N GLU A 179 16.20 17.08 20.98
CA GLU A 179 15.28 18.20 20.75
C GLU A 179 16.01 19.54 20.67
N SER A 180 16.87 19.86 21.62
CA SER A 180 17.64 21.11 21.66
C SER A 180 18.59 21.27 20.47
N LEU A 181 19.21 20.16 20.03
CA LEU A 181 20.10 20.15 18.87
C LEU A 181 19.32 20.38 17.58
N ILE A 182 18.17 19.73 17.42
CA ILE A 182 17.30 19.91 16.25
C ILE A 182 16.76 21.34 16.18
N LYS A 183 16.31 21.91 17.30
CA LYS A 183 15.85 23.32 17.36
C LYS A 183 16.97 24.28 16.95
N LYS A 184 18.19 24.09 17.48
CA LYS A 184 19.35 24.90 17.10
C LYS A 184 19.67 24.81 15.61
N ARG A 185 19.60 23.61 15.00
CA ARG A 185 19.80 23.44 13.55
C ARG A 185 18.70 24.12 12.74
N PHE A 186 17.46 24.03 13.19
CA PHE A 186 16.33 24.72 12.58
C PHE A 186 16.54 26.23 12.56
N ASP A 187 16.98 26.84 13.68
CA ASP A 187 17.31 28.27 13.76
C ASP A 187 18.47 28.66 12.81
N GLN A 188 19.33 27.70 12.46
CA GLN A 188 20.40 27.87 11.46
C GLN A 188 19.93 27.61 10.02
N GLY A 189 18.64 27.38 9.80
CA GLY A 189 18.08 27.14 8.48
C GLY A 189 18.29 25.71 7.96
N LEU A 190 18.47 24.70 8.82
CA LEU A 190 18.72 23.32 8.43
C LEU A 190 17.87 22.33 9.25
N ILE A 191 17.26 21.37 8.58
CA ILE A 191 16.56 20.23 9.24
C ILE A 191 17.10 18.91 8.70
N PRO A 192 17.67 18.03 9.55
CA PRO A 192 17.99 16.65 9.19
C PRO A 192 16.70 15.81 9.16
N VAL A 193 16.35 15.22 8.02
CA VAL A 193 15.08 14.52 7.81
C VAL A 193 15.29 13.06 7.41
N ILE A 194 14.51 12.17 7.99
CA ILE A 194 14.28 10.83 7.48
C ILE A 194 13.02 10.91 6.62
N GLY A 195 13.20 10.81 5.30
CA GLY A 195 12.16 11.07 4.31
C GLY A 195 11.51 9.81 3.75
N TYR A 196 10.49 10.05 2.96
CA TYR A 196 9.85 9.07 2.09
C TYR A 196 10.24 9.35 0.63
N PRO A 197 10.33 8.32 -0.23
CA PRO A 197 10.49 8.52 -1.67
C PRO A 197 9.36 9.39 -2.24
N SER A 198 9.70 10.29 -3.13
CA SER A 198 8.76 11.26 -3.71
C SER A 198 7.64 10.64 -4.55
N ASP A 199 7.81 9.40 -5.00
CA ASP A 199 6.81 8.59 -5.71
C ASP A 199 5.87 7.84 -4.76
N SER A 200 6.16 7.78 -3.44
CA SER A 200 5.26 7.21 -2.44
C SER A 200 4.18 8.21 -2.01
N PHE A 201 3.02 7.71 -1.55
CA PHE A 201 1.93 8.58 -1.07
C PHE A 201 2.37 9.51 0.07
N LEU A 202 3.00 8.98 1.14
CA LEU A 202 3.44 9.82 2.26
C LEU A 202 4.59 10.76 1.87
N GLY A 203 5.40 10.38 0.90
CA GLY A 203 6.41 11.28 0.30
C GLY A 203 5.74 12.46 -0.41
N GLN A 204 4.70 12.22 -1.20
CA GLN A 204 3.95 13.28 -1.86
C GLN A 204 3.23 14.20 -0.85
N VAL A 205 2.64 13.63 0.21
CA VAL A 205 2.04 14.40 1.30
C VAL A 205 3.09 15.27 1.98
N LEU A 206 4.24 14.71 2.32
CA LEU A 206 5.34 15.41 2.96
C LEU A 206 5.85 16.57 2.08
N GLU A 207 6.09 16.33 0.79
CA GLU A 207 6.57 17.37 -0.13
C GLU A 207 5.54 18.50 -0.33
N ARG A 208 4.26 18.15 -0.57
CA ARG A 208 3.23 19.10 -0.97
C ARG A 208 2.60 19.84 0.21
N GLN A 209 2.50 19.21 1.38
CA GLN A 209 1.76 19.78 2.51
C GLN A 209 2.68 20.25 3.65
N VAL A 210 3.86 19.68 3.80
CA VAL A 210 4.81 19.98 4.88
C VAL A 210 5.98 20.80 4.34
N PHE A 211 6.80 20.21 3.48
CA PHE A 211 8.04 20.86 3.00
C PHE A 211 7.76 22.11 2.16
N PHE A 212 6.62 22.14 1.47
CA PHE A 212 6.21 23.36 0.77
C PHE A 212 6.14 24.58 1.69
N GLN A 213 5.73 24.42 2.95
CA GLN A 213 5.63 25.48 3.95
C GLN A 213 7.01 25.89 4.49
N LEU A 214 8.01 25.03 4.38
CA LEU A 214 9.36 25.23 4.92
C LEU A 214 10.37 25.76 3.90
N ARG A 215 10.04 25.75 2.60
CA ARG A 215 10.97 26.00 1.48
C ARG A 215 11.78 27.30 1.56
N GLU A 216 11.17 28.36 2.10
CA GLU A 216 11.82 29.67 2.18
C GLU A 216 12.61 29.86 3.50
N ALA A 217 12.31 29.04 4.51
CA ALA A 217 12.88 29.19 5.85
C ALA A 217 14.08 28.25 6.08
N VAL A 218 14.06 27.04 5.54
CA VAL A 218 15.07 26.03 5.88
C VAL A 218 15.44 25.15 4.69
N THR A 219 16.66 24.61 4.75
CA THR A 219 17.14 23.55 3.86
C THR A 219 16.85 22.18 4.47
N ILE A 220 16.16 21.32 3.72
CA ILE A 220 15.90 19.94 4.09
C ILE A 220 17.12 19.08 3.78
N GLN A 221 17.82 18.62 4.82
CA GLN A 221 18.92 17.68 4.69
C GLN A 221 18.42 16.25 4.83
N ARG A 222 18.27 15.53 3.73
CA ARG A 222 17.83 14.12 3.75
C ARG A 222 18.95 13.24 4.29
N MET A 223 18.72 12.64 5.48
CA MET A 223 19.66 11.73 6.16
C MET A 223 19.44 10.28 5.73
N ALA A 224 18.20 9.90 5.53
CA ALA A 224 17.78 8.59 5.05
C ALA A 224 16.46 8.71 4.30
N GLU A 225 16.12 7.71 3.48
CA GLU A 225 14.85 7.65 2.74
C GLU A 225 14.35 6.22 2.66
N THR A 226 13.06 6.00 2.95
CA THR A 226 12.41 4.68 2.86
C THR A 226 10.91 4.82 2.65
N SER A 227 10.32 3.92 1.85
CA SER A 227 8.86 3.80 1.70
C SER A 227 8.20 3.07 2.89
N LEU A 228 8.98 2.36 3.69
CA LEU A 228 8.49 1.60 4.83
C LEU A 228 8.37 2.51 6.07
N THR A 229 7.18 3.03 6.34
CA THR A 229 6.90 3.92 7.49
C THR A 229 7.39 3.33 8.82
N LEU A 230 7.23 2.02 9.01
CA LEU A 230 7.68 1.33 10.22
C LEU A 230 9.21 1.36 10.43
N ALA A 231 10.00 1.59 9.38
CA ALA A 231 11.45 1.72 9.49
C ALA A 231 11.88 3.13 9.91
N ILE A 232 11.05 4.15 9.69
CA ILE A 232 11.36 5.55 10.09
C ILE A 232 11.37 5.66 11.61
N LEU A 233 10.44 5.03 12.32
CA LEU A 233 10.38 5.07 13.78
C LEU A 233 11.70 4.64 14.47
N PRO A 234 12.26 3.44 14.21
CA PRO A 234 13.52 3.05 14.83
C PRO A 234 14.71 3.93 14.38
N MET A 235 14.71 4.47 13.15
CA MET A 235 15.74 5.42 12.74
C MET A 235 15.65 6.74 13.51
N THR A 236 14.43 7.23 13.76
CA THR A 236 14.20 8.42 14.59
C THR A 236 14.63 8.18 16.04
N LEU A 237 14.31 7.01 16.61
CA LEU A 237 14.77 6.59 17.95
C LEU A 237 16.29 6.42 18.03
N ALA A 238 16.96 6.14 16.91
CA ALA A 238 18.42 6.09 16.82
C ALA A 238 19.07 7.47 16.63
N GLY A 239 18.28 8.57 16.58
CA GLY A 239 18.81 9.94 16.42
C GLY A 239 19.30 10.28 15.00
N VAL A 240 18.84 9.57 13.96
CA VAL A 240 19.24 9.85 12.58
C VAL A 240 18.75 11.22 12.12
N GLY A 241 17.56 11.65 12.60
CA GLY A 241 16.96 12.94 12.24
C GLY A 241 15.49 13.02 12.64
N VAL A 242 14.80 14.01 12.07
CA VAL A 242 13.35 14.21 12.25
C VAL A 242 12.60 13.30 11.29
N GLY A 243 11.70 12.48 11.83
CA GLY A 243 10.74 11.69 11.05
C GLY A 243 9.35 12.30 11.12
N TRP A 244 8.62 12.32 10.01
CA TRP A 244 7.18 12.56 10.03
C TRP A 244 6.47 11.21 10.08
N LEU A 245 5.66 11.01 11.10
CA LEU A 245 4.99 9.73 11.37
C LEU A 245 3.54 9.96 11.79
N PRO A 246 2.61 9.03 11.47
CA PRO A 246 1.29 9.03 12.07
C PRO A 246 1.36 9.04 13.59
N ASP A 247 0.60 9.90 14.24
CA ASP A 247 0.62 10.05 15.71
C ASP A 247 0.22 8.74 16.42
N SER A 248 -0.67 7.96 15.85
CA SER A 248 -1.03 6.63 16.34
C SER A 248 0.17 5.66 16.45
N LEU A 249 1.18 5.82 15.58
CA LEU A 249 2.36 4.95 15.56
C LEU A 249 3.40 5.35 16.64
N VAL A 250 3.43 6.62 17.03
CA VAL A 250 4.47 7.19 17.91
C VAL A 250 3.95 7.55 19.31
N ALA A 251 2.65 7.45 19.56
CA ALA A 251 2.02 7.85 20.82
C ALA A 251 2.72 7.23 22.05
N SER A 252 2.96 5.91 22.05
CA SER A 252 3.60 5.22 23.16
C SER A 252 5.06 5.65 23.39
N ASP A 253 5.78 6.04 22.32
CA ASP A 253 7.15 6.53 22.43
C ASP A 253 7.21 7.97 22.94
N ILE A 254 6.23 8.78 22.57
CA ILE A 254 6.08 10.15 23.09
C ILE A 254 5.69 10.12 24.58
N GLU A 255 4.71 9.31 24.95
CA GLU A 255 4.28 9.14 26.36
C GLU A 255 5.42 8.59 27.24
N ALA A 256 6.22 7.67 26.71
CA ALA A 256 7.40 7.14 27.40
C ALA A 256 8.59 8.13 27.44
N GLY A 257 8.47 9.31 26.82
CA GLY A 257 9.55 10.31 26.74
C GLY A 257 10.74 9.91 25.88
N ARG A 258 10.62 8.90 25.02
CA ARG A 258 11.67 8.51 24.06
C ARG A 258 11.72 9.40 22.84
N LEU A 259 10.54 9.81 22.36
CA LEU A 259 10.38 10.77 21.27
C LEU A 259 9.81 12.09 21.77
N LYS A 260 10.16 13.16 21.06
CA LYS A 260 9.59 14.50 21.23
C LYS A 260 8.85 14.90 19.98
N GLU A 261 7.58 15.28 20.12
CA GLU A 261 6.80 15.95 19.06
C GLU A 261 7.30 17.38 18.85
N LEU A 262 7.44 17.78 17.59
CA LEU A 262 7.93 19.11 17.18
C LEU A 262 6.86 19.94 16.45
N SER A 263 5.59 19.63 16.60
CA SER A 263 4.47 20.32 15.92
C SER A 263 4.31 21.80 16.30
N ASP A 264 4.93 22.22 17.41
CA ASP A 264 4.99 23.65 17.81
C ASP A 264 5.92 24.46 16.89
N ALA A 265 6.93 23.82 16.29
CA ALA A 265 7.94 24.49 15.47
C ALA A 265 7.89 24.08 13.99
N LEU A 266 7.40 22.88 13.69
CA LEU A 266 7.39 22.30 12.36
C LEU A 266 5.95 21.98 11.92
N PRO A 267 5.62 22.16 10.62
CA PRO A 267 4.28 21.88 10.14
C PRO A 267 3.97 20.37 10.18
N TYR A 268 2.71 20.08 10.40
CA TYR A 268 2.11 18.74 10.33
C TYR A 268 0.88 18.78 9.42
N CYS A 269 0.30 17.64 9.10
CA CYS A 269 -0.96 17.57 8.38
C CYS A 269 -1.86 16.46 8.94
N GLU A 270 -3.15 16.53 8.59
CA GLU A 270 -4.12 15.52 8.96
C GLU A 270 -4.25 14.45 7.87
N LEU A 271 -4.41 13.22 8.30
CA LEU A 271 -4.69 12.05 7.49
C LEU A 271 -5.99 11.40 7.96
N LYS A 272 -6.69 10.75 7.03
CA LYS A 272 -7.83 9.87 7.31
C LYS A 272 -7.40 8.44 7.06
N VAL A 273 -7.68 7.54 7.98
CA VAL A 273 -7.58 6.10 7.75
C VAL A 273 -8.89 5.66 7.13
N MET A 274 -8.83 5.19 5.89
CA MET A 274 -9.99 4.79 5.11
C MET A 274 -10.05 3.28 4.96
N ALA A 275 -11.24 2.71 5.15
CA ALA A 275 -11.60 1.38 4.69
C ALA A 275 -12.30 1.50 3.34
N ILE A 276 -11.84 0.78 2.33
CA ILE A 276 -12.36 0.87 0.96
C ILE A 276 -12.56 -0.53 0.39
N SER A 277 -13.74 -0.77 -0.20
CA SER A 277 -14.05 -1.99 -0.95
C SER A 277 -14.67 -1.65 -2.31
N LEU A 278 -14.66 -2.60 -3.25
CA LEU A 278 -15.39 -2.44 -4.50
C LEU A 278 -16.91 -2.53 -4.24
N ARG A 279 -17.67 -1.64 -4.88
CA ARG A 279 -19.13 -1.72 -4.91
C ARG A 279 -19.55 -2.75 -5.98
N ASP A 280 -19.46 -4.03 -5.62
CA ASP A 280 -19.83 -5.13 -6.50
C ASP A 280 -20.99 -5.93 -5.86
N THR A 281 -21.98 -6.30 -6.66
CA THR A 281 -23.11 -7.14 -6.22
C THR A 281 -22.68 -8.57 -5.85
N ASN A 282 -21.50 -8.99 -6.30
CA ASN A 282 -20.87 -10.27 -5.99
C ASN A 282 -19.77 -10.15 -4.94
N SER A 283 -19.73 -9.06 -4.15
CA SER A 283 -18.71 -8.86 -3.12
C SER A 283 -18.78 -9.98 -2.08
N LYS A 284 -17.61 -10.55 -1.75
CA LYS A 284 -17.46 -11.49 -0.62
C LYS A 284 -17.65 -10.81 0.74
N ILE A 285 -17.64 -9.48 0.75
CA ILE A 285 -17.91 -8.70 1.94
C ILE A 285 -19.39 -8.84 2.26
N SER A 286 -19.70 -9.63 3.27
CA SER A 286 -21.06 -9.73 3.80
C SER A 286 -21.50 -8.38 4.38
N ALA A 287 -22.83 -8.15 4.42
CA ALA A 287 -23.38 -6.97 5.09
C ALA A 287 -22.86 -6.83 6.53
N ALA A 288 -22.68 -7.95 7.25
CA ALA A 288 -22.14 -7.95 8.60
C ALA A 288 -20.69 -7.46 8.69
N VAL A 289 -19.84 -7.78 7.71
CA VAL A 289 -18.47 -7.25 7.66
C VAL A 289 -18.48 -5.74 7.45
N TRP A 290 -19.29 -5.26 6.51
CA TRP A 290 -19.36 -3.84 6.22
C TRP A 290 -19.99 -3.05 7.38
N GLU A 291 -21.03 -3.59 8.02
CA GLU A 291 -21.61 -3.01 9.24
C GLU A 291 -20.57 -2.92 10.37
N THR A 292 -19.71 -3.94 10.53
CA THR A 292 -18.60 -3.89 11.50
C THR A 292 -17.59 -2.81 11.14
N VAL A 293 -17.31 -2.58 9.85
CA VAL A 293 -16.44 -1.50 9.38
C VAL A 293 -17.07 -0.13 9.67
N GLU A 294 -18.38 0.05 9.40
CA GLU A 294 -19.10 1.32 9.60
C GLU A 294 -19.30 1.67 11.09
N THR A 295 -19.43 0.65 11.94
CA THR A 295 -19.57 0.84 13.39
C THR A 295 -18.24 0.85 14.12
N TYR A 296 -17.12 0.71 13.39
CA TYR A 296 -15.79 0.79 13.98
C TYR A 296 -15.55 2.20 14.53
N LEU A 297 -15.35 2.28 15.84
CA LEU A 297 -14.88 3.48 16.52
C LEU A 297 -13.45 3.18 16.97
N SER A 298 -12.50 3.97 16.51
CA SER A 298 -11.16 3.99 17.11
C SER A 298 -11.27 4.67 18.47
N ASP A 299 -11.04 3.91 19.53
CA ASP A 299 -10.88 4.45 20.89
C ASP A 299 -9.67 5.40 20.98
#